data_7549a62f26452f7de0d72fd57453d1c0
#
_entry.id   7549a62f26452f7de0d72fd57453d1c0
#
_cell.length_a   1.000
_cell.length_b   1.000
_cell.length_c   1.000
_cell.angle_alpha   90.00
_cell.angle_beta   90.00
_cell.angle_gamma   90.00
#
_symmetry.space_group_name_H-M   'P 1'
#
loop_
_entity.id
_entity.type
_entity.pdbx_description
1 polymer ?
#
loop_
_entity_poly.entity_id
_entity_poly.type
_entity_poly.pdbx_seq_one_letter_code
_entity_poly.pdbx_strand_id
1 'polypeptide(L)'
;MKNIRNFCIIAHIDHGKSTLADRLLEFTNTIQVTNGQMLDDMDLEKERGITIKSHAIQMEYNYKGEKYILNLIDTPGHVDFSYEVSRSIAACEGALLIVDASQGVQAQTISNLYMAIEHDLEIIPIINKCDMASAMPEEVEDEIVELLGCKRDEIIRASGKTGMGVEEILAAVIERIPHPEGDEEAPLQALILTLYSTPSVVLSLTLRSKME
;
A
#
# COMPACT_ATOMS: atom_id res chain seq x y z
N MET A 1 -1.16 19.90 -6.78
CA MET A 1 -0.54 18.62 -6.34
C MET A 1 -0.36 18.46 -4.82
N LYS A 2 -0.33 19.52 -4.01
CA LYS A 2 -0.03 19.43 -2.55
C LYS A 2 -0.90 18.43 -1.74
N ASN A 3 -2.14 18.17 -2.17
CA ASN A 3 -3.08 17.30 -1.48
C ASN A 3 -3.16 15.90 -2.10
N ILE A 4 -2.17 15.48 -2.91
CA ILE A 4 -2.09 14.13 -3.49
C ILE A 4 -1.05 13.33 -2.73
N ARG A 5 -1.34 12.04 -2.47
CA ARG A 5 -0.39 11.07 -1.91
C ARG A 5 -0.46 9.78 -2.71
N ASN A 6 0.69 9.36 -3.25
CA ASN A 6 0.80 8.09 -3.94
C ASN A 6 1.59 7.13 -3.06
N PHE A 7 1.03 5.98 -2.78
CA PHE A 7 1.67 5.00 -1.91
C PHE A 7 1.33 3.57 -2.34
N CYS A 8 2.20 2.65 -1.99
CA CYS A 8 2.00 1.22 -2.18
C CYS A 8 1.98 0.49 -0.84
N ILE A 9 1.63 -0.79 -0.87
CA ILE A 9 1.65 -1.67 0.30
C ILE A 9 2.69 -2.75 0.08
N ILE A 10 3.63 -2.88 1.02
CA ILE A 10 4.63 -3.93 1.09
C ILE A 10 4.25 -4.88 2.22
N ALA A 11 4.02 -6.13 1.91
CA ALA A 11 3.67 -7.16 2.88
C ALA A 11 4.15 -8.53 2.43
N HIS A 12 4.39 -9.43 3.39
CA HIS A 12 4.51 -10.84 3.12
C HIS A 12 3.13 -11.45 2.82
N ILE A 13 3.12 -12.63 2.19
CA ILE A 13 1.90 -13.41 1.96
C ILE A 13 1.22 -13.66 3.32
N ASP A 14 -0.09 -13.57 3.36
CA ASP A 14 -0.94 -13.77 4.55
C ASP A 14 -0.73 -12.77 5.71
N HIS A 15 0.07 -11.71 5.55
CA HIS A 15 0.17 -10.63 6.55
C HIS A 15 -1.06 -9.70 6.55
N GLY A 16 -2.06 -9.95 5.69
CA GLY A 16 -3.33 -9.25 5.67
C GLY A 16 -3.32 -7.97 4.82
N LYS A 17 -2.50 -7.92 3.76
CA LYS A 17 -2.41 -6.82 2.80
C LYS A 17 -3.77 -6.44 2.23
N SER A 18 -4.45 -7.38 1.55
CA SER A 18 -5.74 -7.13 0.89
C SER A 18 -6.83 -6.75 1.90
N THR A 19 -6.87 -7.41 3.07
CA THR A 19 -7.83 -7.09 4.14
C THR A 19 -7.64 -5.66 4.68
N LEU A 20 -6.39 -5.22 4.86
CA LEU A 20 -6.13 -3.85 5.32
C LEU A 20 -6.42 -2.83 4.22
N ALA A 21 -6.08 -3.14 2.97
CA ALA A 21 -6.40 -2.29 1.83
C ALA A 21 -7.92 -2.12 1.66
N ASP A 22 -8.69 -3.20 1.71
CA ASP A 22 -10.17 -3.14 1.69
C ASP A 22 -10.71 -2.26 2.83
N ARG A 23 -10.12 -2.36 4.03
CA ARG A 23 -10.52 -1.54 5.17
C ARG A 23 -10.21 -0.06 4.97
N LEU A 24 -9.09 0.30 4.33
CA LEU A 24 -8.79 1.68 3.95
C LEU A 24 -9.82 2.23 2.95
N LEU A 25 -10.22 1.41 1.97
CA LEU A 25 -11.24 1.76 0.97
C LEU A 25 -12.64 1.94 1.60
N GLU A 26 -13.02 1.08 2.53
CA GLU A 26 -14.27 1.21 3.28
C GLU A 26 -14.29 2.49 4.12
N PHE A 27 -13.20 2.76 4.85
CA PHE A 27 -13.10 3.93 5.74
C PHE A 27 -13.15 5.26 4.97
N THR A 28 -12.61 5.28 3.75
CA THR A 28 -12.67 6.44 2.85
C THR A 28 -13.96 6.51 2.04
N ASN A 29 -14.94 5.61 2.26
CA ASN A 29 -16.18 5.48 1.49
C ASN A 29 -15.97 5.32 -0.02
N THR A 30 -14.80 4.83 -0.44
CA THR A 30 -14.49 4.59 -1.86
C THR A 30 -15.28 3.38 -2.38
N ILE A 31 -15.52 2.40 -1.51
CA ILE A 31 -16.35 1.23 -1.77
C ILE A 31 -17.44 1.09 -0.70
N GLN A 32 -18.59 0.52 -1.08
CA GLN A 32 -19.60 0.11 -0.10
C GLN A 32 -19.20 -1.24 0.51
N VAL A 33 -19.44 -1.39 1.83
CA VAL A 33 -19.16 -2.64 2.56
C VAL A 33 -19.83 -3.82 1.84
N THR A 34 -19.02 -4.65 1.18
CA THR A 34 -19.46 -5.90 0.57
C THR A 34 -18.74 -7.07 1.25
N ASN A 35 -19.46 -8.18 1.44
CA ASN A 35 -18.89 -9.40 2.02
C ASN A 35 -17.94 -10.10 1.04
N GLY A 36 -16.69 -9.62 0.90
CA GLY A 36 -15.67 -10.24 0.06
C GLY A 36 -14.46 -9.32 -0.16
N GLN A 37 -13.32 -9.89 -0.44
CA GLN A 37 -12.12 -9.15 -0.87
C GLN A 37 -12.37 -8.58 -2.26
N MET A 38 -12.42 -7.25 -2.39
CA MET A 38 -12.73 -6.58 -3.66
C MET A 38 -11.50 -6.33 -4.52
N LEU A 39 -10.31 -6.33 -3.93
CA LEU A 39 -9.05 -6.12 -4.66
C LEU A 39 -8.60 -7.34 -5.46
N ASP A 40 -8.99 -8.53 -5.03
CA ASP A 40 -8.63 -9.77 -5.71
C ASP A 40 -9.70 -10.13 -6.77
N ASP A 41 -9.60 -9.53 -7.95
CA ASP A 41 -10.60 -9.66 -9.03
C ASP A 41 -10.48 -10.97 -9.82
N MET A 42 -9.32 -11.62 -9.81
CA MET A 42 -9.10 -12.88 -10.53
C MET A 42 -9.50 -14.08 -9.69
N ASP A 43 -10.11 -15.09 -10.33
CA ASP A 43 -10.45 -16.35 -9.65
C ASP A 43 -9.23 -17.01 -8.97
N LEU A 44 -8.04 -16.89 -9.58
CA LEU A 44 -6.77 -17.36 -9.03
C LEU A 44 -6.31 -16.55 -7.81
N GLU A 45 -6.56 -15.26 -7.78
CA GLU A 45 -6.26 -14.39 -6.63
C GLU A 45 -7.13 -14.79 -5.44
N LYS A 46 -8.43 -14.98 -5.67
CA LYS A 46 -9.39 -15.43 -4.64
C LYS A 46 -9.10 -16.85 -4.13
N GLU A 47 -8.73 -17.76 -5.03
CA GLU A 47 -8.45 -19.15 -4.66
C GLU A 47 -7.16 -19.28 -3.84
N ARG A 48 -6.15 -18.45 -4.12
CA ARG A 48 -4.84 -18.53 -3.47
C ARG A 48 -4.59 -17.46 -2.41
N GLY A 49 -5.47 -16.45 -2.31
CA GLY A 49 -5.33 -15.33 -1.37
C GLY A 49 -4.10 -14.46 -1.65
N ILE A 50 -3.68 -14.36 -2.92
CA ILE A 50 -2.51 -13.58 -3.34
C ILE A 50 -2.90 -12.56 -4.41
N THR A 51 -2.37 -11.36 -4.33
CA THR A 51 -2.46 -10.36 -5.40
C THR A 51 -1.48 -10.71 -6.51
N ILE A 52 -1.96 -10.83 -7.74
CA ILE A 52 -1.16 -11.14 -8.92
C ILE A 52 -0.90 -9.89 -9.75
N LYS A 53 -1.91 -9.01 -9.87
CA LYS A 53 -1.83 -7.79 -10.67
C LYS A 53 -1.87 -6.55 -9.80
N SER A 54 -1.04 -5.56 -10.14
CA SER A 54 -1.09 -4.25 -9.50
C SER A 54 -2.36 -3.49 -9.92
N HIS A 55 -3.10 -3.01 -8.94
CA HIS A 55 -4.26 -2.15 -9.11
C HIS A 55 -3.98 -0.76 -8.54
N ALA A 56 -4.31 0.28 -9.30
CA ALA A 56 -4.26 1.65 -8.80
C ALA A 56 -5.67 2.09 -8.43
N ILE A 57 -5.87 2.46 -7.18
CA ILE A 57 -7.16 2.87 -6.64
C ILE A 57 -7.04 4.26 -6.04
N GLN A 58 -7.93 5.15 -6.47
CA GLN A 58 -8.02 6.51 -5.95
C GLN A 58 -9.06 6.58 -4.84
N MET A 59 -8.65 7.12 -3.69
CA MET A 59 -9.49 7.40 -2.54
C MET A 59 -9.54 8.90 -2.27
N GLU A 60 -10.67 9.40 -1.78
CA GLU A 60 -10.83 10.75 -1.30
C GLU A 60 -10.99 10.74 0.22
N TYR A 61 -10.20 11.53 0.93
CA TYR A 61 -10.27 11.61 2.38
C TYR A 61 -10.18 13.05 2.87
N ASN A 62 -11.04 13.41 3.83
CA ASN A 62 -11.02 14.73 4.47
C ASN A 62 -10.22 14.66 5.76
N TYR A 63 -9.09 15.36 5.80
CA TYR A 63 -8.22 15.43 6.97
C TYR A 63 -8.03 16.87 7.42
N LYS A 64 -8.31 17.17 8.69
CA LYS A 64 -8.20 18.50 9.29
C LYS A 64 -8.90 19.62 8.47
N GLY A 65 -10.01 19.28 7.79
CA GLY A 65 -10.80 20.22 7.00
C GLY A 65 -10.32 20.42 5.56
N GLU A 66 -9.28 19.76 5.14
CA GLU A 66 -8.77 19.74 3.77
C GLU A 66 -9.07 18.39 3.08
N LYS A 67 -9.36 18.44 1.79
CA LYS A 67 -9.61 17.24 0.97
C LYS A 67 -8.30 16.76 0.37
N TYR A 68 -7.99 15.49 0.61
CA TYR A 68 -6.83 14.79 0.05
C TYR A 68 -7.26 13.72 -0.96
N ILE A 69 -6.42 13.51 -1.95
CA ILE A 69 -6.50 12.42 -2.92
C ILE A 69 -5.40 11.43 -2.58
N LEU A 70 -5.79 10.21 -2.25
CA LEU A 70 -4.90 9.14 -1.85
C LEU A 70 -4.93 8.07 -2.95
N ASN A 71 -3.82 7.87 -3.64
CA ASN A 71 -3.68 6.87 -4.69
C ASN A 71 -2.94 5.66 -4.12
N LEU A 72 -3.67 4.60 -3.86
CA LEU A 72 -3.11 3.31 -3.46
C LEU A 72 -2.74 2.50 -4.71
N ILE A 73 -1.49 2.07 -4.80
CA ILE A 73 -1.05 1.10 -5.78
C ILE A 73 -0.86 -0.23 -5.07
N ASP A 74 -1.81 -1.15 -5.26
CA ASP A 74 -1.72 -2.48 -4.69
C ASP A 74 -0.65 -3.30 -5.42
N THR A 75 0.27 -3.90 -4.66
CA THR A 75 1.44 -4.61 -5.19
C THR A 75 1.34 -6.11 -4.91
N PRO A 76 1.76 -6.98 -5.86
CA PRO A 76 1.91 -8.40 -5.56
C PRO A 76 2.88 -8.63 -4.40
N GLY A 77 2.53 -9.56 -3.48
CA GLY A 77 3.39 -9.92 -2.35
C GLY A 77 4.41 -11.02 -2.65
N HIS A 78 4.33 -11.66 -3.83
CA HIS A 78 5.13 -12.85 -4.16
C HIS A 78 6.40 -12.49 -4.94
N VAL A 79 7.51 -13.19 -4.66
CA VAL A 79 8.83 -12.95 -5.29
C VAL A 79 8.83 -13.12 -6.81
N ASP A 80 7.94 -13.93 -7.37
CA ASP A 80 7.84 -14.14 -8.81
C ASP A 80 7.36 -12.89 -9.57
N PHE A 81 6.81 -11.90 -8.87
CA PHE A 81 6.30 -10.65 -9.43
C PHE A 81 7.18 -9.44 -9.11
N SER A 82 8.49 -9.66 -8.91
CA SER A 82 9.45 -8.61 -8.55
C SER A 82 9.47 -7.43 -9.54
N TYR A 83 9.23 -7.68 -10.82
CA TYR A 83 9.17 -6.66 -11.86
C TYR A 83 7.95 -5.73 -11.69
N GLU A 84 6.77 -6.30 -11.43
CA GLU A 84 5.54 -5.55 -11.16
C GLU A 84 5.67 -4.75 -9.86
N VAL A 85 6.26 -5.36 -8.84
CA VAL A 85 6.53 -4.70 -7.54
C VAL A 85 7.46 -3.50 -7.73
N SER A 86 8.58 -3.65 -8.45
CA SER A 86 9.53 -2.57 -8.72
C SER A 86 8.86 -1.39 -9.45
N ARG A 87 8.00 -1.66 -10.45
CA ARG A 87 7.27 -0.60 -11.17
C ARG A 87 6.25 0.12 -10.29
N SER A 88 5.55 -0.62 -9.45
CA SER A 88 4.59 -0.05 -8.51
C SER A 88 5.29 0.84 -7.48
N ILE A 89 6.43 0.39 -6.95
CA ILE A 89 7.28 1.15 -6.04
C ILE A 89 7.76 2.44 -6.71
N ALA A 90 8.28 2.36 -7.94
CA ALA A 90 8.75 3.53 -8.70
C ALA A 90 7.64 4.57 -9.00
N ALA A 91 6.38 4.21 -8.85
CA ALA A 91 5.23 5.09 -9.06
C ALA A 91 4.73 5.78 -7.79
N CYS A 92 5.37 5.53 -6.63
CA CYS A 92 4.94 6.02 -5.33
C CYS A 92 5.97 6.95 -4.71
N GLU A 93 5.54 7.78 -3.76
CA GLU A 93 6.38 8.57 -2.88
C GLU A 93 6.47 7.94 -1.47
N GLY A 94 5.62 6.96 -1.15
CA GLY A 94 5.66 6.25 0.12
C GLY A 94 5.20 4.80 0.05
N ALA A 95 5.50 4.04 1.10
CA ALA A 95 5.11 2.64 1.23
C ALA A 95 4.63 2.32 2.65
N LEU A 96 3.52 1.60 2.75
CA LEU A 96 3.06 0.98 3.98
C LEU A 96 3.73 -0.38 4.13
N LEU A 97 4.57 -0.55 5.14
CA LEU A 97 5.22 -1.80 5.46
C LEU A 97 4.37 -2.56 6.47
N ILE A 98 3.68 -3.62 6.02
CA ILE A 98 2.80 -4.42 6.88
C ILE A 98 3.53 -5.65 7.40
N VAL A 99 3.57 -5.79 8.72
CA VAL A 99 4.11 -6.95 9.43
C VAL A 99 3.01 -7.57 10.27
N ASP A 100 2.90 -8.89 10.24
CA ASP A 100 1.94 -9.65 11.06
C ASP A 100 2.43 -9.70 12.51
N ALA A 101 1.57 -9.30 13.46
CA ALA A 101 1.88 -9.29 14.90
C ALA A 101 2.20 -10.67 15.49
N SER A 102 1.87 -11.76 14.79
CA SER A 102 2.10 -13.13 15.24
C SER A 102 3.27 -13.83 14.54
N GLN A 103 3.74 -13.29 13.41
CA GLN A 103 4.77 -13.93 12.57
C GLN A 103 6.08 -13.12 12.50
N GLY A 104 6.01 -11.80 12.81
CA GLY A 104 7.16 -10.91 12.69
C GLY A 104 7.61 -10.63 11.25
N VAL A 105 8.83 -10.13 11.10
CA VAL A 105 9.40 -9.75 9.81
C VAL A 105 9.82 -10.98 9.01
N GLN A 106 9.40 -11.06 7.75
CA GLN A 106 9.70 -12.18 6.84
C GLN A 106 10.64 -11.76 5.71
N ALA A 107 11.37 -12.72 5.12
CA ALA A 107 12.40 -12.47 4.10
C ALA A 107 11.89 -11.70 2.87
N GLN A 108 10.67 -11.97 2.40
CA GLN A 108 10.08 -11.24 1.27
C GLN A 108 9.80 -9.78 1.60
N THR A 109 9.38 -9.49 2.85
CA THR A 109 9.19 -8.13 3.34
C THR A 109 10.50 -7.36 3.26
N ILE A 110 11.61 -7.96 3.68
CA ILE A 110 12.94 -7.36 3.63
C ILE A 110 13.35 -7.03 2.20
N SER A 111 13.18 -7.97 1.25
CA SER A 111 13.55 -7.76 -0.15
C SER A 111 12.78 -6.59 -0.80
N ASN A 112 11.48 -6.51 -0.55
CA ASN A 112 10.63 -5.43 -1.06
C ASN A 112 10.92 -4.09 -0.36
N LEU A 113 11.26 -4.14 0.93
CA LEU A 113 11.67 -2.96 1.68
C LEU A 113 12.95 -2.34 1.10
N TYR A 114 13.97 -3.15 0.77
CA TYR A 114 15.19 -2.63 0.15
C TYR A 114 14.91 -1.96 -1.19
N MET A 115 14.03 -2.51 -2.02
CA MET A 115 13.60 -1.84 -3.27
C MET A 115 12.92 -0.49 -2.98
N ALA A 116 12.09 -0.39 -1.94
CA ALA A 116 11.46 0.87 -1.58
C ALA A 116 12.48 1.92 -1.09
N ILE A 117 13.49 1.49 -0.32
CA ILE A 117 14.58 2.36 0.15
C ILE A 117 15.44 2.83 -1.02
N GLU A 118 15.75 1.97 -2.00
CA GLU A 118 16.50 2.35 -3.22
C GLU A 118 15.77 3.41 -4.07
N HIS A 119 14.44 3.49 -3.95
CA HIS A 119 13.61 4.51 -4.60
C HIS A 119 13.28 5.71 -3.70
N ASP A 120 13.96 5.87 -2.56
CA ASP A 120 13.77 6.95 -1.59
C ASP A 120 12.31 7.12 -1.10
N LEU A 121 11.56 6.01 -0.99
CA LEU A 121 10.19 6.07 -0.48
C LEU A 121 10.16 6.32 1.03
N GLU A 122 9.22 7.14 1.48
CA GLU A 122 8.88 7.24 2.91
C GLU A 122 8.21 5.93 3.37
N ILE A 123 8.79 5.28 4.38
CA ILE A 123 8.29 4.00 4.90
C ILE A 123 7.47 4.23 6.16
N ILE A 124 6.22 3.77 6.14
CA ILE A 124 5.33 3.78 7.31
C ILE A 124 5.17 2.33 7.82
N PRO A 125 5.81 1.96 8.93
CA PRO A 125 5.70 0.63 9.49
C PRO A 125 4.37 0.41 10.21
N ILE A 126 3.71 -0.73 9.93
CA ILE A 126 2.41 -1.10 10.47
C ILE A 126 2.49 -2.54 10.97
N ILE A 127 2.09 -2.76 12.22
CA ILE A 127 1.89 -4.09 12.77
C ILE A 127 0.41 -4.43 12.65
N ASN A 128 0.10 -5.39 11.81
CA ASN A 128 -1.28 -5.83 11.53
C ASN A 128 -1.65 -7.06 12.38
N LYS A 129 -2.94 -7.32 12.47
CA LYS A 129 -3.53 -8.45 13.22
C LYS A 129 -3.31 -8.37 14.74
N CYS A 130 -3.18 -7.18 15.29
CA CYS A 130 -3.05 -6.98 16.74
C CYS A 130 -4.28 -7.45 17.56
N ASP A 131 -5.39 -7.80 16.90
CA ASP A 131 -6.59 -8.41 17.51
C ASP A 131 -6.43 -9.90 17.81
N MET A 132 -5.39 -10.56 17.32
CA MET A 132 -5.20 -12.00 17.51
C MET A 132 -4.65 -12.31 18.91
N ALA A 133 -5.10 -13.41 19.50
CA ALA A 133 -4.60 -13.87 20.81
C ALA A 133 -3.12 -14.28 20.79
N SER A 134 -2.59 -14.60 19.60
CA SER A 134 -1.17 -14.94 19.37
C SER A 134 -0.31 -13.74 19.00
N ALA A 135 -0.85 -12.52 19.01
CA ALA A 135 -0.12 -11.31 18.66
C ALA A 135 0.96 -10.99 19.72
N MET A 136 2.16 -10.67 19.25
CA MET A 136 3.31 -10.26 20.05
C MET A 136 3.82 -8.90 19.58
N PRO A 137 3.00 -7.83 19.69
CA PRO A 137 3.31 -6.55 19.06
C PRO A 137 4.60 -5.91 19.57
N GLU A 138 4.95 -6.08 20.87
CA GLU A 138 6.18 -5.53 21.43
C GLU A 138 7.45 -6.17 20.84
N GLU A 139 7.44 -7.50 20.62
CA GLU A 139 8.56 -8.22 20.02
C GLU A 139 8.72 -7.83 18.53
N VAL A 140 7.60 -7.71 17.81
CA VAL A 140 7.59 -7.30 16.41
C VAL A 140 8.01 -5.83 16.25
N GLU A 141 7.67 -4.95 17.20
CA GLU A 141 8.19 -3.59 17.23
C GLU A 141 9.71 -3.56 17.33
N ASP A 142 10.31 -4.42 18.19
CA ASP A 142 11.76 -4.51 18.30
C ASP A 142 12.41 -4.94 17.00
N GLU A 143 11.84 -5.93 16.30
CA GLU A 143 12.33 -6.36 14.99
C GLU A 143 12.27 -5.22 13.94
N ILE A 144 11.18 -4.47 13.92
CA ILE A 144 11.00 -3.35 12.99
C ILE A 144 11.95 -2.20 13.30
N VAL A 145 12.15 -1.88 14.58
CA VAL A 145 13.11 -0.86 15.03
C VAL A 145 14.54 -1.26 14.65
N GLU A 146 14.91 -2.52 14.81
CA GLU A 146 16.24 -3.02 14.40
C GLU A 146 16.42 -2.96 12.88
N LEU A 147 15.36 -3.27 12.11
CA LEU A 147 15.40 -3.30 10.64
C LEU A 147 15.45 -1.90 10.03
N LEU A 148 14.62 -0.96 10.51
CA LEU A 148 14.43 0.37 9.92
C LEU A 148 15.24 1.47 10.63
N GLY A 149 15.66 1.26 11.85
CA GLY A 149 16.24 2.32 12.70
C GLY A 149 15.25 3.39 13.12
N CYS A 150 13.95 3.15 12.98
CA CYS A 150 12.87 4.06 13.34
C CYS A 150 12.60 4.04 14.85
N LYS A 151 11.80 4.99 15.35
CA LYS A 151 11.35 4.98 16.74
C LYS A 151 10.08 4.13 16.87
N ARG A 152 9.85 3.58 18.08
CA ARG A 152 8.65 2.79 18.37
C ARG A 152 7.36 3.57 18.19
N ASP A 153 7.34 4.86 18.47
CA ASP A 153 6.18 5.75 18.31
C ASP A 153 5.83 6.06 16.83
N GLU A 154 6.72 5.71 15.92
CA GLU A 154 6.49 5.78 14.47
C GLU A 154 5.78 4.55 13.91
N ILE A 155 5.70 3.46 14.70
CA ILE A 155 5.09 2.18 14.30
C ILE A 155 3.60 2.21 14.67
N ILE A 156 2.73 1.91 13.70
CA ILE A 156 1.28 1.92 13.91
C ILE A 156 0.79 0.49 14.17
N ARG A 157 0.10 0.28 15.29
CA ARG A 157 -0.58 -0.97 15.61
C ARG A 157 -1.96 -0.98 14.97
N ALA A 158 -2.28 -2.00 14.19
CA ALA A 158 -3.52 -2.06 13.41
C ALA A 158 -4.15 -3.45 13.39
N SER A 159 -5.39 -3.49 12.95
CA SER A 159 -6.11 -4.70 12.59
C SER A 159 -7.03 -4.42 11.40
N GLY A 160 -6.70 -4.96 10.24
CA GLY A 160 -7.57 -4.91 9.07
C GLY A 160 -8.93 -5.56 9.31
N LYS A 161 -9.01 -6.54 10.21
CA LYS A 161 -10.26 -7.22 10.58
C LYS A 161 -11.20 -6.33 11.38
N THR A 162 -10.69 -5.64 12.39
CA THR A 162 -11.51 -4.83 13.33
C THR A 162 -11.60 -3.37 12.94
N GLY A 163 -10.71 -2.88 12.08
CA GLY A 163 -10.57 -1.47 11.72
C GLY A 163 -9.71 -0.65 12.69
N MET A 164 -9.11 -1.28 13.69
CA MET A 164 -8.21 -0.61 14.62
C MET A 164 -7.00 -0.04 13.89
N GLY A 165 -6.61 1.20 14.20
CA GLY A 165 -5.43 1.86 13.64
C GLY A 165 -5.60 2.41 12.22
N VAL A 166 -6.75 2.23 11.57
CA VAL A 166 -6.96 2.66 10.18
C VAL A 166 -6.92 4.18 10.03
N GLU A 167 -7.50 4.91 10.97
CA GLU A 167 -7.48 6.37 10.97
C GLU A 167 -6.05 6.90 11.16
N GLU A 168 -5.27 6.29 12.05
CA GLU A 168 -3.87 6.62 12.28
C GLU A 168 -3.02 6.34 11.02
N ILE A 169 -3.30 5.26 10.30
CA ILE A 169 -2.62 4.96 9.02
C ILE A 169 -2.91 6.06 7.99
N LEU A 170 -4.19 6.44 7.80
CA LEU A 170 -4.57 7.50 6.87
C LEU A 170 -3.95 8.85 7.25
N ALA A 171 -3.93 9.17 8.55
CA ALA A 171 -3.26 10.37 9.05
C ALA A 171 -1.75 10.35 8.75
N ALA A 172 -1.07 9.22 9.01
CA ALA A 172 0.35 9.06 8.74
C ALA A 172 0.67 9.15 7.23
N VAL A 173 -0.17 8.57 6.36
CA VAL A 173 -0.04 8.70 4.90
C VAL A 173 -0.05 10.17 4.49
N ILE A 174 -0.97 10.98 5.04
CA ILE A 174 -1.10 12.39 4.69
C ILE A 174 0.05 13.22 5.26
N GLU A 175 0.46 12.97 6.50
CA GLU A 175 1.45 13.79 7.21
C GLU A 175 2.90 13.43 6.86
N ARG A 176 3.20 12.17 6.58
CA ARG A 176 4.57 11.68 6.38
C ARG A 176 4.95 11.54 4.91
N ILE A 177 4.04 11.01 4.06
CA ILE A 177 4.35 10.82 2.64
C ILE A 177 4.36 12.18 1.94
N PRO A 178 5.44 12.53 1.22
CA PRO A 178 5.49 13.77 0.46
C PRO A 178 4.46 13.77 -0.69
N HIS A 179 4.10 14.96 -1.14
CA HIS A 179 3.28 15.07 -2.36
C HIS A 179 4.16 14.80 -3.60
N PRO A 180 3.58 14.33 -4.71
CA PRO A 180 4.33 14.18 -5.95
C PRO A 180 4.86 15.53 -6.42
N GLU A 181 6.12 15.54 -6.82
CA GLU A 181 6.79 16.70 -7.42
C GLU A 181 6.65 16.67 -8.93
N GLY A 182 6.51 17.83 -9.58
CA GLY A 182 6.43 17.94 -11.03
C GLY A 182 6.12 19.37 -11.48
N ASP A 183 6.42 19.66 -12.75
CA ASP A 183 6.11 20.92 -13.40
C ASP A 183 4.86 20.75 -14.28
N GLU A 184 3.80 21.49 -13.99
CA GLU A 184 2.52 21.43 -14.72
C GLU A 184 2.62 21.99 -16.15
N GLU A 185 3.66 22.80 -16.45
CA GLU A 185 3.90 23.38 -17.76
C GLU A 185 4.83 22.51 -18.65
N ALA A 186 5.43 21.46 -18.06
CA ALA A 186 6.32 20.56 -18.79
C ALA A 186 5.54 19.60 -19.72
N PRO A 187 6.17 19.04 -20.76
CA PRO A 187 5.55 18.03 -21.61
C PRO A 187 5.08 16.81 -20.79
N LEU A 188 3.87 16.32 -21.11
CA LEU A 188 3.31 15.15 -20.43
C LEU A 188 4.21 13.92 -20.56
N GLN A 189 4.68 13.40 -19.45
CA GLN A 189 5.34 12.10 -19.35
C GLN A 189 4.45 11.13 -18.57
N ALA A 190 4.39 9.87 -19.00
CA ALA A 190 3.53 8.89 -18.36
C ALA A 190 4.23 7.53 -18.24
N LEU A 191 4.17 6.93 -17.04
CA LEU A 191 4.62 5.57 -16.79
C LEU A 191 3.43 4.61 -16.91
N ILE A 192 3.53 3.64 -17.83
CA ILE A 192 2.51 2.59 -17.98
C ILE A 192 2.80 1.50 -16.95
N LEU A 193 1.90 1.34 -15.97
CA LEU A 193 2.01 0.31 -14.93
C LEU A 193 1.43 -1.02 -15.42
N THR A 194 0.23 -1.01 -16.01
CA THR A 194 -0.45 -2.22 -16.44
C THR A 194 -1.18 -1.98 -17.76
N LEU A 195 -1.19 -2.98 -18.63
CA LEU A 195 -1.85 -2.93 -19.91
C LEU A 195 -2.80 -4.12 -20.05
N TYR A 196 -4.10 -3.85 -20.19
CA TYR A 196 -5.12 -4.85 -20.42
C TYR A 196 -5.58 -4.82 -21.88
N SER A 197 -5.61 -5.97 -22.55
CA SER A 197 -6.29 -6.13 -23.81
C SER A 197 -7.55 -6.98 -23.59
N THR A 198 -8.72 -6.42 -23.86
CA THR A 198 -9.95 -7.20 -23.96
C THR A 198 -10.22 -7.58 -25.41
N PRO A 199 -10.97 -8.67 -25.69
CA PRO A 199 -11.32 -9.05 -27.05
C PRO A 199 -12.12 -8.00 -27.84
N SER A 200 -12.64 -6.96 -27.17
CA SER A 200 -13.43 -5.87 -27.71
C SER A 200 -12.71 -4.52 -27.59
N VAL A 201 -11.46 -4.43 -28.06
CA VAL A 201 -10.72 -3.16 -28.31
C VAL A 201 -10.90 -2.06 -27.23
N VAL A 202 -10.81 -2.36 -25.95
CA VAL A 202 -10.63 -1.37 -24.90
C VAL A 202 -9.28 -1.61 -24.23
N LEU A 203 -8.33 -0.73 -24.53
CA LEU A 203 -7.08 -0.63 -23.78
C LEU A 203 -7.37 0.15 -22.49
N SER A 204 -7.34 -0.50 -21.35
CA SER A 204 -7.30 0.19 -20.07
C SER A 204 -5.85 0.42 -19.71
N LEU A 205 -5.45 1.68 -19.57
CA LEU A 205 -4.11 2.12 -19.21
C LEU A 205 -4.15 2.72 -17.81
N THR A 206 -3.39 2.15 -16.89
CA THR A 206 -3.07 2.82 -15.64
C THR A 206 -1.80 3.62 -15.86
N LEU A 207 -1.91 4.95 -15.80
CA LEU A 207 -0.83 5.88 -16.08
C LEU A 207 -0.47 6.64 -14.80
N ARG A 208 0.82 6.80 -14.55
CA ARG A 208 1.35 7.90 -13.74
C ARG A 208 1.84 8.98 -14.70
N SER A 209 1.33 10.20 -14.57
CA SER A 209 1.96 11.35 -15.21
C SER A 209 3.19 11.72 -14.37
N LYS A 210 4.36 11.63 -14.99
CA LYS A 210 5.59 12.19 -14.45
C LYS A 210 5.79 13.52 -15.16
N MET A 211 5.69 14.59 -14.42
CA MET A 211 6.04 15.91 -14.89
C MET A 211 7.44 16.21 -14.34
N GLU A 212 8.42 16.34 -15.22
CA GLU A 212 9.76 16.84 -14.91
C GLU A 212 9.79 18.35 -15.01
#